data_70be1abfcf6a3f496d91955ccdc3d88a
#
_entry.id   70be1abfcf6a3f496d91955ccdc3d88a
#
_cell.length_a   1.000
_cell.length_b   1.000
_cell.length_c   1.000
_cell.angle_alpha   90.00
_cell.angle_beta   90.00
_cell.angle_gamma   90.00
#
_symmetry.space_group_name_H-M   'P 1'
#
loop_
_entity.id
_entity.type
_entity.pdbx_description
1 polymer ?
#
loop_
_entity_poly.entity_id
_entity_poly.type
_entity_poly.pdbx_seq_one_letter_code
_entity_poly.pdbx_strand_id
1 'polypeptide(L)'
;MIDVQDPRRCCACLACVQVCPVSCIAVKRDEEGFPYPEADAGGCIGCGLCEKVCPYLSSVSSGEWDRSRRPLQLWAVWNKDEELRKESSSGGVFSALAEKVLAKGGRVFGAAFNEDWQGCHRAGDN
;
A
#
# COMPACT_ATOMS: atom_id res chain seq x y z
N MET A 1 17.23 -9.85 6.98
CA MET A 1 16.33 -9.18 7.95
C MET A 1 16.23 -7.71 7.57
N ILE A 2 15.02 -7.16 7.49
CA ILE A 2 14.86 -5.74 7.13
C ILE A 2 15.59 -4.86 8.16
N ASP A 3 16.35 -3.88 7.64
CA ASP A 3 17.04 -2.88 8.44
C ASP A 3 16.81 -1.51 7.78
N VAL A 4 16.20 -0.60 8.52
CA VAL A 4 15.91 0.77 8.08
C VAL A 4 16.88 1.71 8.79
N GLN A 5 18.13 1.71 8.35
CA GLN A 5 19.15 2.64 8.88
C GLN A 5 18.90 4.10 8.46
N ASP A 6 18.35 4.31 7.28
CA ASP A 6 17.95 5.63 6.78
C ASP A 6 16.43 5.69 6.61
N PRO A 7 15.72 6.42 7.49
CA PRO A 7 14.26 6.56 7.43
C PRO A 7 13.74 7.08 6.08
N ARG A 8 14.52 7.89 5.36
CA ARG A 8 14.16 8.40 4.03
C ARG A 8 14.00 7.30 2.98
N ARG A 9 14.51 6.10 3.26
CA ARG A 9 14.44 4.90 2.41
C ARG A 9 13.29 3.98 2.82
N CYS A 10 12.38 4.44 3.67
CA CYS A 10 11.21 3.69 4.10
C CYS A 10 9.95 4.49 3.85
N CYS A 11 8.99 3.93 3.12
CA CYS A 11 7.68 4.56 2.89
C CYS A 11 6.66 4.22 3.98
N ALA A 12 7.09 3.63 5.09
CA ALA A 12 6.24 3.27 6.23
C ALA A 12 5.01 2.41 5.87
N CYS A 13 5.08 1.62 4.80
CA CYS A 13 3.95 0.78 4.34
C CYS A 13 3.68 -0.42 5.24
N LEU A 14 4.58 -0.76 6.17
CA LEU A 14 4.49 -1.84 7.14
C LEU A 14 4.29 -3.25 6.54
N ALA A 15 4.48 -3.43 5.24
CA ALA A 15 4.36 -4.73 4.58
C ALA A 15 5.33 -5.78 5.17
N CYS A 16 6.53 -5.35 5.56
CA CYS A 16 7.51 -6.21 6.22
C CYS A 16 7.03 -6.73 7.59
N VAL A 17 6.27 -5.94 8.33
CA VAL A 17 5.65 -6.33 9.62
C VAL A 17 4.59 -7.40 9.35
N GLN A 18 3.72 -7.18 8.36
CA GLN A 18 2.61 -8.08 8.05
C GLN A 18 3.06 -9.44 7.52
N VAL A 19 4.16 -9.48 6.78
CA VAL A 19 4.66 -10.72 6.15
C VAL A 19 5.51 -11.57 7.08
N CYS A 20 5.91 -11.06 8.25
CA CYS A 20 6.81 -11.76 9.17
C CYS A 20 6.10 -12.95 9.85
N PRO A 21 6.47 -14.21 9.55
CA PRO A 21 5.79 -15.38 10.06
C PRO A 21 5.98 -15.61 11.56
N VAL A 22 7.02 -15.02 12.14
CA VAL A 22 7.35 -15.11 13.56
C VAL A 22 7.11 -13.81 14.32
N SER A 23 6.51 -12.81 13.66
CA SER A 23 6.15 -11.50 14.24
C SER A 23 7.31 -10.80 14.97
N CYS A 24 8.55 -10.97 14.50
CA CYS A 24 9.74 -10.37 15.11
C CYS A 24 10.01 -8.93 14.64
N ILE A 25 9.08 -8.31 13.93
CA ILE A 25 9.20 -6.92 13.46
C ILE A 25 8.12 -6.09 14.15
N ALA A 26 8.52 -5.23 15.06
CA ALA A 26 7.66 -4.27 15.74
C ALA A 26 7.54 -2.97 14.94
N VAL A 27 6.54 -2.17 15.29
CA VAL A 27 6.38 -0.80 14.77
C VAL A 27 6.82 0.17 15.85
N LYS A 28 7.84 0.97 15.55
CA LYS A 28 8.32 2.05 16.40
C LYS A 28 7.99 3.40 15.75
N ARG A 29 7.56 4.36 16.55
CA ARG A 29 7.34 5.72 16.05
C ARG A 29 8.57 6.57 16.35
N ASP A 30 8.94 7.40 15.37
CA ASP A 30 9.97 8.42 15.58
C ASP A 30 9.43 9.63 16.38
N GLU A 31 10.25 10.63 16.56
CA GLU A 31 9.91 11.85 17.31
C GLU A 31 8.79 12.67 16.65
N GLU A 32 8.59 12.52 15.34
CA GLU A 32 7.53 13.16 14.56
C GLU A 32 6.25 12.32 14.49
N GLY A 33 6.28 11.08 15.01
CA GLY A 33 5.15 10.15 15.06
C GLY A 33 5.04 9.22 13.86
N PHE A 34 5.99 9.22 12.91
CA PHE A 34 5.98 8.31 11.77
C PHE A 34 6.31 6.88 12.20
N PRO A 35 5.56 5.87 11.69
CA PRO A 35 5.77 4.48 12.05
C PRO A 35 6.90 3.86 11.20
N TYR A 36 7.90 3.29 11.86
CA TYR A 36 8.98 2.54 11.21
C TYR A 36 9.07 1.11 11.74
N PRO A 37 9.47 0.13 10.91
CA PRO A 37 9.70 -1.23 11.35
C PRO A 37 11.00 -1.33 12.14
N GLU A 38 10.97 -1.98 13.29
CA GLU A 38 12.13 -2.33 14.10
C GLU A 38 12.18 -3.86 14.25
N ALA A 39 13.20 -4.50 13.73
CA ALA A 39 13.32 -5.96 13.74
C ALA A 39 14.14 -6.45 14.92
N ASP A 40 13.58 -7.41 15.67
CA ASP A 40 14.32 -8.15 16.70
C ASP A 40 15.16 -9.26 16.07
N ALA A 41 16.49 -9.09 16.16
CA ALA A 41 17.44 -10.07 15.64
C ALA A 41 17.39 -11.41 16.39
N GLY A 42 17.03 -11.40 17.68
CA GLY A 42 16.94 -12.62 18.49
C GLY A 42 15.75 -13.51 18.11
N GLY A 43 14.66 -12.92 17.64
CA GLY A 43 13.47 -13.63 17.17
C GLY A 43 13.49 -13.96 15.67
N CYS A 44 14.45 -13.46 14.90
CA CYS A 44 14.47 -13.58 13.46
C CYS A 44 14.98 -14.95 12.98
N ILE A 45 14.18 -15.64 12.16
CA ILE A 45 14.55 -16.94 11.55
C ILE A 45 15.28 -16.82 10.21
N GLY A 46 15.62 -15.62 9.74
CA GLY A 46 16.38 -15.40 8.52
C GLY A 46 15.67 -15.72 7.20
N CYS A 47 14.33 -15.78 7.17
CA CYS A 47 13.57 -16.22 5.98
C CYS A 47 13.61 -15.24 4.78
N GLY A 48 14.00 -13.99 4.98
CA GLY A 48 14.12 -12.96 3.93
C GLY A 48 12.82 -12.43 3.34
N LEU A 49 11.64 -12.83 3.85
CA LEU A 49 10.35 -12.40 3.31
C LEU A 49 10.14 -10.89 3.43
N CYS A 50 10.59 -10.28 4.53
CA CYS A 50 10.49 -8.84 4.74
C CYS A 50 11.28 -8.01 3.70
N GLU A 51 12.42 -8.54 3.24
CA GLU A 51 13.22 -7.89 2.19
C GLU A 51 12.58 -8.05 0.81
N LYS A 52 12.00 -9.23 0.53
CA LYS A 52 11.33 -9.51 -0.73
C LYS A 52 10.07 -8.67 -0.94
N VAL A 53 9.32 -8.40 0.13
CA VAL A 53 8.08 -7.62 0.05
C VAL A 53 8.35 -6.11 0.04
N CYS A 54 9.54 -5.67 0.42
CA CYS A 54 9.87 -4.25 0.51
C CYS A 54 9.94 -3.61 -0.90
N PRO A 55 9.06 -2.65 -1.22
CA PRO A 55 9.05 -2.04 -2.55
C PRO A 55 10.35 -1.29 -2.86
N TYR A 56 11.01 -0.77 -1.82
CA TYR A 56 12.28 -0.09 -1.97
C TYR A 56 13.42 -1.06 -2.31
N LEU A 57 13.55 -2.16 -1.57
CA LEU A 57 14.61 -3.14 -1.80
C LEU A 57 14.39 -3.93 -3.09
N SER A 58 13.15 -4.29 -3.40
CA SER A 58 12.81 -5.00 -4.63
C SER A 58 13.03 -4.14 -5.88
N SER A 59 12.76 -2.83 -5.83
CA SER A 59 12.98 -1.93 -6.96
C SER A 59 14.47 -1.69 -7.25
N VAL A 60 15.31 -1.69 -6.21
CA VAL A 60 16.78 -1.56 -6.36
C VAL A 60 17.38 -2.83 -6.95
N SER A 61 16.87 -4.01 -6.57
CA SER A 61 17.37 -5.28 -7.09
C SER A 61 16.91 -5.61 -8.51
N SER A 62 15.78 -5.07 -8.96
CA SER A 62 15.25 -5.30 -10.30
C SER A 62 15.80 -4.36 -11.39
N GLY A 63 16.61 -3.37 -11.01
CA GLY A 63 17.52 -2.60 -11.88
C GLY A 63 16.94 -1.89 -13.11
N GLU A 64 15.73 -2.18 -13.53
CA GLU A 64 15.12 -1.56 -14.71
C GLU A 64 13.59 -1.49 -14.55
N TRP A 65 13.10 -0.29 -14.36
CA TRP A 65 11.78 0.04 -14.87
C TRP A 65 11.87 -0.09 -16.40
N ASP A 66 11.42 -1.22 -16.91
CA ASP A 66 11.33 -1.42 -18.35
C ASP A 66 10.29 -0.44 -18.93
N ARG A 67 10.75 0.75 -19.23
CA ARG A 67 9.98 1.80 -19.91
C ARG A 67 9.66 1.45 -21.36
N SER A 68 10.20 0.34 -21.87
CA SER A 68 10.09 -0.05 -23.29
C SER A 68 8.81 -0.80 -23.63
N ARG A 69 8.03 -1.28 -22.63
CA ARG A 69 7.01 -2.29 -22.89
C ARG A 69 5.71 -1.81 -23.50
N ARG A 70 5.32 -0.54 -23.34
CA ARG A 70 4.16 0.05 -24.08
C ARG A 70 4.24 1.56 -24.08
N PRO A 71 3.85 2.23 -25.18
CA PRO A 71 3.67 3.67 -25.14
C PRO A 71 2.66 4.02 -24.04
N LEU A 72 3.03 4.97 -23.18
CA LEU A 72 2.15 5.47 -22.13
C LEU A 72 0.97 6.18 -22.80
N GLN A 73 -0.24 5.66 -22.59
CA GLN A 73 -1.47 6.32 -23.03
C GLN A 73 -2.09 7.02 -21.83
N LEU A 74 -2.33 8.30 -21.95
CA LEU A 74 -2.97 9.12 -20.93
C LEU A 74 -4.39 9.45 -21.38
N TRP A 75 -5.36 9.24 -20.47
CA TRP A 75 -6.76 9.49 -20.72
C TRP A 75 -7.32 10.40 -19.62
N ALA A 76 -8.03 11.44 -20.02
CA ALA A 76 -8.90 12.17 -19.11
C ALA A 76 -10.26 11.45 -19.09
N VAL A 77 -10.62 10.95 -17.92
CA VAL A 77 -11.84 10.14 -17.75
C VAL A 77 -12.65 10.60 -16.54
N TRP A 78 -13.97 10.48 -16.66
CA TRP A 78 -14.90 10.72 -15.55
C TRP A 78 -16.11 9.80 -15.66
N ASN A 79 -16.78 9.55 -14.53
CA ASN A 79 -18.03 8.81 -14.51
C ASN A 79 -19.15 9.63 -15.17
N LYS A 80 -19.96 8.98 -16.00
CA LYS A 80 -21.11 9.61 -16.66
C LYS A 80 -22.27 9.84 -15.71
N ASP A 81 -22.38 9.04 -14.65
CA ASP A 81 -23.33 9.25 -13.58
C ASP A 81 -22.93 10.50 -12.78
N GLU A 82 -23.77 11.54 -12.88
CA GLU A 82 -23.47 12.83 -12.29
C GLU A 82 -23.63 12.82 -10.77
N GLU A 83 -24.59 12.08 -10.23
CA GLU A 83 -24.80 12.01 -8.78
C GLU A 83 -23.62 11.25 -8.12
N LEU A 84 -23.25 10.10 -8.66
CA LEU A 84 -22.09 9.36 -8.19
C LEU A 84 -20.80 10.17 -8.30
N ARG A 85 -20.66 10.97 -9.36
CA ARG A 85 -19.49 11.84 -9.52
C ARG A 85 -19.44 12.96 -8.49
N LYS A 86 -20.60 13.56 -8.12
CA LYS A 86 -20.69 14.60 -7.07
C LYS A 86 -20.29 14.06 -5.70
N GLU A 87 -20.64 12.82 -5.39
CA GLU A 87 -20.28 12.15 -4.14
C GLU A 87 -18.83 11.64 -4.12
N SER A 88 -18.16 11.63 -5.27
CA SER A 88 -16.78 11.17 -5.39
C SER A 88 -15.78 12.29 -5.17
N SER A 89 -14.60 11.96 -4.64
CA SER A 89 -13.51 12.93 -4.40
C SER A 89 -12.86 13.48 -5.68
N SER A 90 -13.17 12.88 -6.86
CA SER A 90 -12.61 13.24 -8.16
C SER A 90 -13.62 12.86 -9.25
N GLY A 91 -13.18 12.42 -10.40
CA GLY A 91 -14.04 12.06 -11.53
C GLY A 91 -14.91 10.80 -11.37
N GLY A 92 -14.94 10.16 -10.20
CA GLY A 92 -15.80 9.00 -9.92
C GLY A 92 -15.33 7.69 -10.60
N VAL A 93 -14.12 7.63 -11.11
CA VAL A 93 -13.59 6.43 -11.78
C VAL A 93 -13.36 5.30 -10.80
N PHE A 94 -12.86 5.60 -9.60
CA PHE A 94 -12.69 4.59 -8.55
C PHE A 94 -14.03 3.90 -8.24
N SER A 95 -15.09 4.66 -8.04
CA SER A 95 -16.44 4.14 -7.77
C SER A 95 -16.94 3.24 -8.90
N ALA A 96 -16.77 3.65 -10.15
CA ALA A 96 -17.16 2.86 -11.32
C ALA A 96 -16.39 1.52 -11.43
N LEU A 97 -15.12 1.50 -11.03
CA LEU A 97 -14.32 0.27 -11.00
C LEU A 97 -14.70 -0.61 -9.81
N ALA A 98 -14.93 0.00 -8.64
CA ALA A 98 -15.34 -0.68 -7.43
C ALA A 98 -16.66 -1.42 -7.64
N GLU A 99 -17.69 -0.77 -8.18
CA GLU A 99 -18.97 -1.40 -8.51
C GLU A 99 -18.81 -2.64 -9.40
N LYS A 100 -17.96 -2.57 -10.42
CA LYS A 100 -17.71 -3.72 -11.31
C LYS A 100 -17.03 -4.89 -10.62
N VAL A 101 -16.15 -4.61 -9.65
CA VAL A 101 -15.47 -5.64 -8.87
C VAL A 101 -16.45 -6.28 -7.89
N LEU A 102 -17.21 -5.46 -7.16
CA LEU A 102 -18.22 -5.90 -6.18
C LEU A 102 -19.32 -6.71 -6.86
N ALA A 103 -19.83 -6.26 -8.00
CA ALA A 103 -20.84 -6.99 -8.77
C ALA A 103 -20.40 -8.41 -9.21
N LYS A 104 -19.10 -8.68 -9.22
CA LYS A 104 -18.52 -10.00 -9.50
C LYS A 104 -18.18 -10.80 -8.23
N GLY A 105 -18.61 -10.34 -7.06
CA GLY A 105 -18.28 -10.95 -5.76
C GLY A 105 -16.84 -10.71 -5.32
N GLY A 106 -16.14 -9.72 -5.91
CA GLY A 106 -14.80 -9.32 -5.51
C GLY A 106 -14.80 -8.39 -4.30
N ARG A 107 -13.61 -8.08 -3.79
CA ARG A 107 -13.39 -7.11 -2.72
C ARG A 107 -12.62 -5.91 -3.24
N VAL A 108 -12.95 -4.75 -2.70
CA VAL A 108 -12.29 -3.47 -3.00
C VAL A 108 -11.66 -2.93 -1.73
N PHE A 109 -10.43 -2.46 -1.84
CA PHE A 109 -9.73 -1.79 -0.73
C PHE A 109 -9.50 -0.33 -1.12
N GLY A 110 -9.86 0.57 -0.24
CA GLY A 110 -9.70 1.99 -0.44
C GLY A 110 -9.15 2.69 0.80
N ALA A 111 -8.52 3.84 0.59
CA ALA A 111 -8.14 4.72 1.68
C ALA A 111 -9.39 5.39 2.26
N ALA A 112 -9.44 5.48 3.57
CA ALA A 112 -10.51 6.12 4.32
C ALA A 112 -9.95 6.76 5.59
N PHE A 113 -10.77 7.51 6.30
CA PHE A 113 -10.48 7.95 7.65
C PHE A 113 -11.25 7.09 8.66
N ASN A 114 -10.64 6.79 9.78
CA ASN A 114 -11.32 6.21 10.94
C ASN A 114 -12.03 7.32 11.76
N GLU A 115 -12.66 6.95 12.87
CA GLU A 115 -13.37 7.87 13.76
C GLU A 115 -12.46 8.93 14.39
N ASP A 116 -11.17 8.63 14.52
CA ASP A 116 -10.14 9.53 15.05
C ASP A 116 -9.46 10.37 13.95
N TRP A 117 -10.02 10.41 12.74
CA TRP A 117 -9.46 11.09 11.56
C TRP A 117 -8.07 10.60 11.12
N GLN A 118 -7.71 9.37 11.49
CA GLN A 118 -6.48 8.74 11.03
C GLN A 118 -6.71 8.02 9.69
N GLY A 119 -5.77 8.16 8.76
CA GLY A 119 -5.80 7.45 7.50
C GLY A 119 -5.71 5.93 7.71
N CYS A 120 -6.61 5.19 7.12
CA CYS A 120 -6.65 3.73 7.16
C CYS A 120 -7.06 3.15 5.80
N HIS A 121 -6.90 1.83 5.64
CA HIS A 121 -7.50 1.11 4.52
C HIS A 121 -8.76 0.40 4.99
N ARG A 122 -9.84 0.54 4.24
CA ARG A 122 -11.08 -0.20 4.46
C ARG A 122 -11.34 -1.14 3.30
N ALA A 123 -11.83 -2.33 3.63
CA ALA A 123 -12.37 -3.27 2.64
C ALA A 123 -13.87 -3.03 2.48
N GLY A 124 -14.32 -3.00 1.22
CA GLY A 124 -15.74 -3.11 0.87
C GLY A 124 -15.98 -4.45 0.18
N ASP A 125 -17.02 -5.12 0.59
CA ASP A 125 -17.59 -6.33 -0.01
C ASP A 125 -19.11 -6.16 -0.10
N ASN A 126 -19.76 -6.98 -0.94
CA ASN A 126 -21.24 -7.00 -1.07
C ASN A 126 -21.88 -7.66 0.13
#